data_aef3e8026e132543105270e59104f9b2
#
_entry.id   aef3e8026e132543105270e59104f9b2
#
_cell.length_a   1.000
_cell.length_b   1.000
_cell.length_c   1.000
_cell.angle_alpha   90.00
_cell.angle_beta   90.00
_cell.angle_gamma   90.00
#
_symmetry.space_group_name_H-M   'P 1'
#
loop_
_entity.id
_entity.type
_entity.pdbx_description
1 polymer ?
#
loop_
_entity_poly.entity_id
_entity_poly.type
_entity_poly.pdbx_seq_one_letter_code
_entity_poly.pdbx_strand_id
1 'polypeptide(L)'
;MKIKLNIKSTIFMALIAIASLLFINISFAANTGKVMVETAKLREQANTDSKVLELASQGEEVEILKEEDEWYKVKYKQVTGYIRKDLIQVNNKDAANTNESTKENETQNTTENTVENTTENEE
;
A
#
# COMPACT_ATOMS: atom_id res chain seq x y z
N MET A 1 -49.65 33.26 -22.42
CA MET A 1 -48.31 33.10 -23.07
C MET A 1 -48.10 31.64 -23.42
N LYS A 2 -48.10 31.31 -24.70
CA LYS A 2 -47.83 29.95 -25.11
C LYS A 2 -46.32 29.82 -25.33
N ILE A 3 -45.63 29.17 -24.41
CA ILE A 3 -44.21 28.84 -24.55
C ILE A 3 -44.14 27.68 -25.51
N LYS A 4 -43.67 27.92 -26.74
CA LYS A 4 -43.31 26.85 -27.67
C LYS A 4 -42.01 26.25 -27.20
N LEU A 5 -42.09 25.20 -26.42
CA LEU A 5 -40.91 24.43 -25.99
C LEU A 5 -40.44 23.63 -27.21
N ASN A 6 -39.26 24.01 -27.70
CA ASN A 6 -38.64 23.27 -28.81
C ASN A 6 -38.14 21.92 -28.26
N ILE A 7 -38.87 20.85 -28.54
CA ILE A 7 -38.58 19.48 -28.07
C ILE A 7 -37.16 19.07 -28.40
N LYS A 8 -36.61 19.48 -29.53
CA LYS A 8 -35.22 19.20 -29.91
C LYS A 8 -34.21 19.87 -28.96
N SER A 9 -34.49 21.12 -28.51
CA SER A 9 -33.64 21.85 -27.58
C SER A 9 -33.73 21.29 -26.17
N THR A 10 -34.91 20.87 -25.71
CA THR A 10 -35.10 20.23 -24.41
C THR A 10 -34.43 18.86 -24.32
N ILE A 11 -34.47 18.07 -25.37
CA ILE A 11 -33.78 16.77 -25.40
C ILE A 11 -32.26 16.97 -25.38
N PHE A 12 -31.72 17.96 -26.08
CA PHE A 12 -30.29 18.27 -26.09
C PHE A 12 -29.79 18.74 -24.73
N MET A 13 -30.55 19.59 -24.03
CA MET A 13 -30.23 20.02 -22.67
C MET A 13 -30.32 18.87 -21.66
N ALA A 14 -31.29 17.97 -21.81
CA ALA A 14 -31.39 16.78 -20.98
C ALA A 14 -30.21 15.82 -21.15
N LEU A 15 -29.74 15.64 -22.38
CA LEU A 15 -28.55 14.81 -22.69
C LEU A 15 -27.27 15.37 -22.08
N ILE A 16 -27.10 16.70 -22.11
CA ILE A 16 -25.95 17.36 -21.46
C ILE A 16 -26.00 17.21 -19.93
N ALA A 17 -27.18 17.32 -19.32
CA ALA A 17 -27.38 17.14 -17.88
C ALA A 17 -27.07 15.69 -17.44
N ILE A 18 -27.44 14.70 -18.24
CA ILE A 18 -27.13 13.28 -17.97
C ILE A 18 -25.64 13.00 -18.13
N ALA A 19 -25.00 13.58 -19.13
CA ALA A 19 -23.54 13.43 -19.34
C ALA A 19 -22.72 14.03 -18.19
N SER A 20 -23.19 15.10 -17.56
CA SER A 20 -22.51 15.72 -16.41
C SER A 20 -22.62 14.90 -15.11
N LEU A 21 -23.61 14.03 -14.98
CA LEU A 21 -23.76 13.15 -13.81
C LEU A 21 -22.78 11.95 -13.84
N LEU A 22 -22.16 11.67 -14.98
CA LEU A 22 -21.23 10.54 -15.13
C LEU A 22 -19.79 10.85 -14.68
N PHE A 23 -19.49 12.09 -14.32
CA PHE A 23 -18.23 12.42 -13.64
C PHE A 23 -18.35 12.17 -12.15
N ILE A 24 -18.62 10.94 -11.75
CA ILE A 24 -18.42 10.49 -10.38
C ILE A 24 -16.91 10.46 -10.19
N ASN A 25 -16.37 11.51 -9.60
CA ASN A 25 -15.02 11.47 -9.05
C ASN A 25 -15.06 10.49 -7.87
N ILE A 26 -14.76 9.24 -8.13
CA ILE A 26 -14.45 8.28 -7.09
C ILE A 26 -13.12 8.74 -6.53
N SER A 27 -13.20 9.57 -5.50
CA SER A 27 -12.05 9.88 -4.66
C SER A 27 -11.75 8.62 -3.87
N PHE A 28 -10.89 7.76 -4.40
CA PHE A 28 -10.26 6.74 -3.59
C PHE A 28 -9.41 7.47 -2.57
N ALA A 29 -9.73 7.31 -1.30
CA ALA A 29 -8.78 7.61 -0.25
C ALA A 29 -7.54 6.78 -0.56
N ALA A 30 -6.49 7.42 -1.07
CA ALA A 30 -5.27 6.75 -1.43
C ALA A 30 -4.56 6.37 -0.12
N ASN A 31 -4.60 5.10 0.24
CA ASN A 31 -3.77 4.60 1.30
C ASN A 31 -2.31 4.69 0.84
N THR A 32 -1.48 5.33 1.63
CA THR A 32 -0.05 5.41 1.37
C THR A 32 0.70 4.43 2.25
N GLY A 33 1.81 3.95 1.75
CA GLY A 33 2.74 3.13 2.51
C GLY A 33 4.14 3.70 2.47
N LYS A 34 4.87 3.55 3.56
CA LYS A 34 6.27 3.97 3.68
C LYS A 34 7.18 2.76 3.56
N VAL A 35 8.21 2.87 2.74
CA VAL A 35 9.23 1.83 2.59
C VAL A 35 10.09 1.74 3.85
N MET A 36 10.18 0.56 4.45
CA MET A 36 10.86 0.32 5.73
C MET A 36 12.27 -0.27 5.58
N VAL A 37 12.59 -0.79 4.42
CA VAL A 37 13.89 -1.40 4.10
C VAL A 37 14.75 -0.46 3.26
N GLU A 38 16.06 -0.67 3.25
CA GLU A 38 16.99 0.16 2.50
C GLU A 38 16.60 0.27 1.01
N THR A 39 16.17 -0.84 0.41
CA THR A 39 15.70 -0.88 -0.98
C THR A 39 14.58 -1.90 -1.15
N ALA A 40 13.42 -1.45 -1.57
CA ALA A 40 12.30 -2.29 -1.97
C ALA A 40 12.21 -2.38 -3.49
N LYS A 41 12.02 -3.60 -4.00
CA LYS A 41 11.88 -3.86 -5.44
C LYS A 41 10.42 -3.76 -5.86
N LEU A 42 10.11 -2.79 -6.72
CA LEU A 42 8.83 -2.71 -7.42
C LEU A 42 8.86 -3.67 -8.61
N ARG A 43 7.98 -4.66 -8.62
CA ARG A 43 7.96 -5.74 -9.62
C ARG A 43 6.75 -5.65 -10.54
N GLU A 44 6.87 -6.22 -11.71
CA GLU A 44 5.80 -6.27 -12.70
C GLU A 44 4.62 -7.14 -12.27
N GLN A 45 4.87 -8.20 -11.51
CA GLN A 45 3.87 -9.13 -11.01
C GLN A 45 4.10 -9.44 -9.53
N ALA A 46 3.07 -9.95 -8.87
CA ALA A 46 3.08 -10.32 -7.45
C ALA A 46 3.85 -11.63 -7.20
N ASN A 47 5.10 -11.71 -7.62
CA ASN A 47 6.00 -12.84 -7.38
C ASN A 47 7.47 -12.39 -7.39
N THR A 48 8.35 -13.21 -6.81
CA THR A 48 9.78 -12.89 -6.64
C THR A 48 10.60 -13.06 -7.91
N ASP A 49 10.10 -13.78 -8.90
CA ASP A 49 10.81 -14.08 -10.15
C ASP A 49 10.48 -13.07 -11.25
N SER A 50 9.46 -12.23 -11.02
CA SER A 50 9.05 -11.25 -12.02
C SER A 50 10.08 -10.11 -12.13
N LYS A 51 10.04 -9.46 -13.28
CA LYS A 51 10.91 -8.33 -13.62
C LYS A 51 10.79 -7.21 -12.58
N VAL A 52 11.93 -6.65 -12.19
CA VAL A 52 12.00 -5.43 -11.39
C VAL A 52 11.81 -4.23 -12.31
N LEU A 53 10.82 -3.40 -12.02
CA LEU A 53 10.49 -2.19 -12.78
C LEU A 53 11.19 -0.96 -12.22
N GLU A 54 11.27 -0.87 -10.89
CA GLU A 54 11.82 0.28 -10.18
C GLU A 54 12.32 -0.13 -8.79
N LEU A 55 13.16 0.70 -8.19
CA LEU A 55 13.67 0.54 -6.83
C LEU A 55 13.18 1.72 -5.98
N ALA A 56 12.56 1.40 -4.84
CA ALA A 56 12.14 2.40 -3.86
C ALA A 56 13.05 2.35 -2.63
N SER A 57 13.55 3.51 -2.22
CA SER A 57 14.49 3.63 -1.10
C SER A 57 13.75 3.74 0.23
N GLN A 58 14.45 3.45 1.30
CA GLN A 58 13.92 3.58 2.66
C GLN A 58 13.39 5.00 2.93
N GLY A 59 12.21 5.06 3.52
CA GLY A 59 11.54 6.31 3.86
C GLY A 59 10.70 6.91 2.74
N GLU A 60 10.82 6.41 1.49
CA GLU A 60 9.97 6.86 0.39
C GLU A 60 8.53 6.37 0.55
N GLU A 61 7.59 7.17 0.04
CA GLU A 61 6.17 6.84 0.08
C GLU A 61 5.71 6.27 -1.26
N VAL A 62 4.84 5.27 -1.18
CA VAL A 62 4.16 4.65 -2.31
C VAL A 62 2.65 4.75 -2.13
N GLU A 63 1.92 4.94 -3.20
CA GLU A 63 0.46 4.91 -3.20
C GLU A 63 -0.02 3.46 -3.32
N ILE A 64 -0.78 2.98 -2.33
CA ILE A 64 -1.32 1.62 -2.33
C ILE A 64 -2.65 1.61 -3.08
N LEU A 65 -2.68 0.91 -4.20
CA LEU A 65 -3.86 0.80 -5.07
C LEU A 65 -4.73 -0.40 -4.69
N LYS A 66 -4.10 -1.49 -4.29
CA LYS A 66 -4.78 -2.75 -3.96
C LYS A 66 -3.90 -3.63 -3.09
N GLU A 67 -4.55 -4.44 -2.26
CA GLU A 67 -3.93 -5.50 -1.49
C GLU A 67 -4.20 -6.85 -2.15
N GLU A 68 -3.16 -7.65 -2.37
CA GLU A 68 -3.22 -8.97 -3.01
C GLU A 68 -2.28 -9.93 -2.27
N ASP A 69 -2.85 -10.90 -1.53
CA ASP A 69 -2.10 -11.88 -0.75
C ASP A 69 -0.90 -11.28 0.02
N GLU A 70 0.33 -11.66 -0.30
CA GLU A 70 1.56 -11.16 0.31
C GLU A 70 2.10 -9.87 -0.34
N TRP A 71 1.36 -9.27 -1.27
CA TRP A 71 1.79 -8.13 -2.07
C TRP A 71 0.83 -6.96 -1.98
N TYR A 72 1.38 -5.75 -2.10
CA TYR A 72 0.63 -4.56 -2.44
C TYR A 72 0.85 -4.19 -3.90
N LYS A 73 -0.24 -3.98 -4.63
CA LYS A 73 -0.18 -3.26 -5.89
C LYS A 73 -0.06 -1.79 -5.59
N VAL A 74 1.03 -1.18 -6.02
CA VAL A 74 1.35 0.20 -5.68
C VAL A 74 1.70 1.02 -6.92
N LYS A 75 1.57 2.34 -6.77
CA LYS A 75 2.10 3.30 -7.71
C LYS A 75 3.23 4.08 -7.05
N TYR A 76 4.35 4.14 -7.72
CA TYR A 76 5.54 4.85 -7.28
C TYR A 76 6.20 5.53 -8.47
N LYS A 77 6.45 6.85 -8.40
CA LYS A 77 7.06 7.66 -9.48
C LYS A 77 6.44 7.43 -10.87
N GLN A 78 5.17 7.34 -11.05
CA GLN A 78 4.48 7.04 -12.32
C GLN A 78 4.54 5.55 -12.76
N VAL A 79 5.26 4.69 -12.05
CA VAL A 79 5.32 3.25 -12.33
C VAL A 79 4.32 2.52 -11.42
N THR A 80 3.52 1.64 -11.98
CA THR A 80 2.62 0.75 -11.24
C THR A 80 3.20 -0.64 -11.23
N GLY A 81 3.25 -1.26 -10.05
CA GLY A 81 3.78 -2.61 -9.88
C GLY A 81 3.44 -3.17 -8.50
N TYR A 82 4.21 -4.15 -8.07
CA TYR A 82 3.98 -4.91 -6.85
C TYR A 82 5.18 -4.83 -5.91
N ILE A 83 4.92 -4.55 -4.63
CA ILE A 83 5.93 -4.62 -3.56
C ILE A 83 5.39 -5.56 -2.47
N ARG A 84 6.26 -6.34 -1.85
CA ARG A 84 5.87 -7.21 -0.74
C ARG A 84 5.40 -6.40 0.45
N LYS A 85 4.38 -6.89 1.15
CA LYS A 85 3.75 -6.25 2.30
C LYS A 85 4.71 -6.02 3.46
N ASP A 86 5.59 -6.98 3.73
CA ASP A 86 6.59 -6.93 4.79
C ASP A 86 7.64 -5.80 4.63
N LEU A 87 7.73 -5.20 3.44
CA LEU A 87 8.67 -4.12 3.15
C LEU A 87 8.05 -2.72 3.32
N ILE A 88 6.74 -2.65 3.58
CA ILE A 88 5.97 -1.40 3.61
C ILE A 88 5.17 -1.28 4.90
N GLN A 89 5.27 -0.14 5.54
CA GLN A 89 4.37 0.27 6.62
C GLN A 89 3.23 1.11 6.04
N VAL A 90 1.99 0.65 6.21
CA VAL A 90 0.81 1.38 5.72
C VAL A 90 0.48 2.55 6.63
N ASN A 91 0.31 3.73 6.05
CA ASN A 91 -0.17 4.93 6.71
C ASN A 91 -1.66 5.08 6.42
N ASN A 92 -2.51 4.48 7.25
CA ASN A 92 -3.95 4.68 7.16
C ASN A 92 -4.30 6.09 7.64
N LYS A 93 -4.64 6.98 6.74
CA LYS A 93 -5.17 8.32 7.10
C LYS A 93 -6.58 8.28 7.65
N ASP A 94 -7.28 7.15 7.55
CA ASP A 94 -8.68 6.98 7.99
C ASP A 94 -8.86 6.04 9.19
N ALA A 95 -7.80 5.75 9.94
CA ALA A 95 -7.93 5.05 11.21
C ALA A 95 -7.91 6.04 12.38
N ALA A 96 -8.84 7.00 12.38
CA ALA A 96 -9.29 7.57 13.62
C ALA A 96 -10.29 6.57 14.23
N ASN A 97 -9.79 5.83 15.24
CA ASN A 97 -10.57 5.02 16.14
C ASN A 97 -10.83 3.55 15.75
N THR A 98 -9.80 2.72 15.94
CA THR A 98 -10.01 1.40 16.54
C THR A 98 -8.75 1.06 17.33
N ASN A 99 -8.80 1.30 18.62
CA ASN A 99 -7.95 0.64 19.59
C ASN A 99 -8.25 -0.85 19.53
N GLU A 100 -7.30 -1.62 19.07
CA GLU A 100 -7.13 -2.96 19.61
C GLU A 100 -5.67 -3.37 19.43
N SER A 101 -4.95 -3.15 20.47
CA SER A 101 -4.23 -4.11 21.27
C SER A 101 -3.78 -5.35 20.53
N THR A 102 -2.53 -5.39 20.19
CA THR A 102 -1.83 -6.68 20.20
C THR A 102 -0.54 -6.52 20.98
N LYS A 103 -0.65 -6.98 22.20
CA LYS A 103 0.32 -7.59 23.09
C LYS A 103 1.61 -7.97 22.36
N GLU A 104 2.72 -7.30 22.77
CA GLU A 104 3.57 -7.88 23.78
C GLU A 104 3.85 -9.36 23.53
N ASN A 105 4.95 -9.61 22.87
CA ASN A 105 5.70 -10.83 23.04
C ASN A 105 7.14 -10.47 23.37
N GLU A 106 7.30 -10.15 24.64
CA GLU A 106 8.56 -10.16 25.34
C GLU A 106 8.98 -11.62 25.46
N THR A 107 9.87 -12.02 24.60
CA THR A 107 10.60 -13.27 24.83
C THR A 107 11.99 -12.89 25.30
N GLN A 108 12.08 -12.76 26.59
CA GLN A 108 13.31 -12.89 27.35
C GLN A 108 13.98 -14.21 26.94
N ASN A 109 15.08 -14.12 26.25
CA ASN A 109 16.02 -15.21 26.16
C ASN A 109 17.33 -14.80 26.84
N THR A 110 17.32 -15.03 28.13
CA THR A 110 18.53 -15.09 28.94
C THR A 110 19.18 -16.45 28.67
N THR A 111 20.17 -16.46 27.83
CA THR A 111 21.09 -17.59 27.75
C THR A 111 22.34 -17.23 28.47
N GLU A 112 22.40 -17.69 29.70
CA GLU A 112 23.59 -17.77 30.51
C GLU A 112 24.52 -18.84 29.90
N ASN A 113 25.59 -18.39 29.27
CA ASN A 113 26.68 -19.25 28.84
C ASN A 113 27.78 -19.22 29.90
N THR A 114 27.71 -20.20 30.78
CA THR A 114 28.84 -20.55 31.62
C THR A 114 29.81 -21.38 30.79
N VAL A 115 30.90 -20.78 30.40
CA VAL A 115 32.07 -21.47 29.85
C VAL A 115 32.90 -21.93 31.03
N GLU A 116 32.85 -23.18 31.35
CA GLU A 116 33.84 -23.82 32.21
C GLU A 116 34.90 -24.47 31.34
N ASN A 117 36.04 -23.79 31.30
CA ASN A 117 37.25 -24.24 30.66
C ASN A 117 38.05 -24.99 31.71
N THR A 118 38.14 -26.29 31.63
CA THR A 118 39.11 -27.07 32.39
C THR A 118 40.13 -27.65 31.46
N THR A 119 41.28 -27.03 31.50
CA THR A 119 42.54 -27.54 31.00
C THR A 119 43.09 -28.52 32.04
N GLU A 120 43.34 -29.73 31.65
CA GLU A 120 44.31 -30.57 32.34
C GLU A 120 45.17 -31.27 31.35
N ASN A 121 46.42 -30.82 31.37
CA ASN A 121 47.58 -31.55 30.87
C ASN A 121 47.93 -32.63 31.86
N GLU A 122 48.39 -33.80 31.40
CA GLU A 122 49.60 -34.47 31.89
C GLU A 122 49.88 -35.72 31.11
N GLU A 123 51.12 -35.77 30.72
CA GLU A 123 52.09 -36.79 30.34
C GLU A 123 51.96 -37.52 29.02
#